data_e8ad90c2ebb1768e04b6c34303e74175
#
_entry.id   e8ad90c2ebb1768e04b6c34303e74175
#
_cell.length_a   1.000
_cell.length_b   1.000
_cell.length_c   1.000
_cell.angle_alpha   90.00
_cell.angle_beta   90.00
_cell.angle_gamma   90.00
#
_symmetry.space_group_name_H-M   'P 1'
#
loop_
_entity.id
_entity.type
_entity.pdbx_description
1 polymer ?
#
loop_
_entity_poly.entity_id
_entity_poly.type
_entity_poly.pdbx_seq_one_letter_code
_entity_poly.pdbx_strand_id
1 'polypeptide(L)'
;MKKTLLTLVLACAAMAMQAKDGTQIRRNQVGCSPRQESAVVIEGTNPGSKLRVKTPSGKVLKAKSVRKAVSPLSGKVRYVCNLGVLPTTGDYRVTLGTEECVLHVSDHPYRDVATASLRLFYLIRSGIAIEMGGDYNRPMGHPDTYVLVHNSAASPLRPAGTVISSPYGWYDAGDYNKYVVNSAFSIGLMFATYEQKADYFAQLNTNIPESRNQTPDFLDEMMFNLRWLLTMQDPYDGGVYHKLTTPNFEGFIMPKDCRQTRYVVQKTVTATLDFAAVMADAARLFEPYQQDYPGFSAQAAAMAERAYRWAKENPRAFYRQEQLREPAVTTGGYGDGSATDEFFWAATALYRLTGKQQYLDDARQNAPRSFTTPSWGNVASLGAFEWLAAEGSALRETMCNQLMDYCNKAIEGVATSSFQSPYGNKKSDFGWGCLAEFNCCQALALLYADQMLGTEKYRRYALQNADYLFGRNATGYCYVTGFGDKSPMHPHHRPSEADAIEKPFPGMLVGGPNPGQQDRKDLNGAAYPSNIADESYVDAMQSYASNEIAINWNASLVAFLCWLDATD
;
A
#
# COMPACT_ATOMS: atom_id res chain seq x y z
N MET A 1 39.28 -55.93 12.91
CA MET A 1 39.45 -54.88 11.89
C MET A 1 38.37 -53.84 12.11
N LYS A 2 38.75 -52.77 12.77
CA LYS A 2 37.83 -51.65 13.12
C LYS A 2 37.81 -50.69 11.94
N LYS A 3 36.65 -50.44 11.35
CA LYS A 3 36.45 -49.32 10.40
C LYS A 3 35.82 -48.17 11.17
N THR A 4 36.60 -47.14 11.35
CA THR A 4 36.20 -45.89 11.95
C THR A 4 35.42 -45.09 10.91
N LEU A 5 34.17 -44.79 11.16
CA LEU A 5 33.32 -43.92 10.33
C LEU A 5 33.59 -42.47 10.78
N LEU A 6 34.18 -41.69 9.91
CA LEU A 6 34.44 -40.27 10.14
C LEU A 6 33.17 -39.48 9.72
N THR A 7 32.40 -39.05 10.68
CA THR A 7 31.22 -38.19 10.45
C THR A 7 31.71 -36.75 10.32
N LEU A 8 31.68 -36.21 9.11
CA LEU A 8 31.97 -34.82 8.83
C LEU A 8 30.73 -34.02 9.22
N VAL A 9 30.76 -33.36 10.39
CA VAL A 9 29.78 -32.36 10.77
C VAL A 9 30.19 -31.06 10.10
N LEU A 10 29.52 -30.69 8.99
CA LEU A 10 29.56 -29.33 8.48
C LEU A 10 28.78 -28.43 9.46
N ALA A 11 29.49 -27.78 10.34
CA ALA A 11 28.95 -26.64 11.09
C ALA A 11 28.86 -25.46 10.11
N CYS A 12 27.66 -25.17 9.61
CA CYS A 12 27.36 -23.85 9.07
C CYS A 12 27.47 -22.86 10.22
N ALA A 13 28.63 -22.26 10.36
CA ALA A 13 28.79 -21.09 11.20
C ALA A 13 28.03 -19.94 10.53
N ALA A 14 26.78 -19.73 10.94
CA ALA A 14 26.16 -18.42 10.80
C ALA A 14 27.08 -17.44 11.54
N MET A 15 27.90 -16.74 10.80
CA MET A 15 28.60 -15.57 11.33
C MET A 15 27.52 -14.53 11.63
N ALA A 16 27.00 -14.58 12.86
CA ALA A 16 26.45 -13.40 13.49
C ALA A 16 27.63 -12.40 13.52
N MET A 17 27.68 -11.52 12.54
CA MET A 17 28.50 -10.32 12.63
C MET A 17 27.96 -9.56 13.82
N GLN A 18 28.55 -9.80 15.01
CA GLN A 18 28.47 -8.83 16.10
C GLN A 18 28.90 -7.51 15.49
N ALA A 19 27.95 -6.55 15.45
CA ALA A 19 28.27 -5.17 15.13
C ALA A 19 29.38 -4.75 16.13
N LYS A 20 30.63 -4.69 15.66
CA LYS A 20 31.60 -3.75 16.24
C LYS A 20 30.85 -2.43 16.32
N ASP A 21 31.16 -1.58 17.29
CA ASP A 21 30.69 -0.18 17.36
C ASP A 21 30.94 0.51 16.02
N GLY A 22 30.14 0.12 15.02
CA GLY A 22 30.37 0.31 13.61
C GLY A 22 29.56 1.50 13.14
N THR A 23 30.26 2.44 12.56
CA THR A 23 29.68 3.47 11.71
C THR A 23 28.73 2.83 10.70
N GLN A 24 27.51 3.37 10.59
CA GLN A 24 26.54 2.93 9.59
C GLN A 24 26.12 4.12 8.72
N ILE A 25 26.03 3.90 7.41
CA ILE A 25 25.56 4.89 6.44
C ILE A 25 24.16 4.50 6.01
N ARG A 26 23.14 5.26 6.44
CA ARG A 26 21.75 5.08 6.07
C ARG A 26 21.43 5.96 4.87
N ARG A 27 20.84 5.40 3.82
CA ARG A 27 20.54 6.08 2.57
C ARG A 27 19.28 5.53 1.90
N ASN A 28 18.76 6.23 0.93
CA ASN A 28 17.86 5.66 -0.06
C ASN A 28 18.66 4.67 -0.94
N GLN A 29 18.25 3.41 -0.96
CA GLN A 29 18.93 2.32 -1.66
C GLN A 29 18.40 2.14 -3.09
N VAL A 30 17.25 2.72 -3.42
CA VAL A 30 16.67 2.67 -4.77
C VAL A 30 17.30 3.74 -5.65
N GLY A 31 17.41 4.96 -5.13
CA GLY A 31 18.06 6.05 -5.86
C GLY A 31 17.41 7.40 -5.64
N CYS A 32 17.90 8.40 -6.37
CA CYS A 32 17.36 9.76 -6.37
C CYS A 32 17.47 10.40 -7.76
N SER A 33 16.63 11.40 -8.02
CA SER A 33 16.68 12.20 -9.23
C SER A 33 17.86 13.19 -9.20
N PRO A 34 18.49 13.52 -10.35
CA PRO A 34 19.55 14.52 -10.41
C PRO A 34 19.06 15.96 -10.14
N ARG A 35 17.77 16.15 -9.94
CA ARG A 35 17.12 17.44 -9.62
C ARG A 35 16.80 17.61 -8.15
N GLN A 36 16.90 16.52 -7.34
CA GLN A 36 16.55 16.56 -5.92
C GLN A 36 17.79 16.73 -5.02
N GLU A 37 17.59 17.34 -3.85
CA GLU A 37 18.62 17.34 -2.79
C GLU A 37 18.71 15.96 -2.17
N SER A 38 19.93 15.43 -2.06
CA SER A 38 20.22 14.13 -1.49
C SER A 38 20.87 14.27 -0.11
N ALA A 39 20.62 13.31 0.75
CA ALA A 39 21.25 13.22 2.06
C ALA A 39 21.49 11.77 2.47
N VAL A 40 22.53 11.56 3.28
CA VAL A 40 22.76 10.33 4.02
C VAL A 40 22.74 10.60 5.50
N VAL A 41 22.43 9.57 6.30
CA VAL A 41 22.47 9.66 7.77
C VAL A 41 23.54 8.72 8.29
N ILE A 42 24.43 9.25 9.12
CA ILE A 42 25.50 8.50 9.76
C ILE A 42 25.10 8.21 11.21
N GLU A 43 25.15 6.95 11.59
CA GLU A 43 24.98 6.48 12.97
C GLU A 43 26.32 5.93 13.50
N GLY A 44 26.62 6.08 14.78
CA GLY A 44 27.82 5.55 15.45
C GLY A 44 29.01 6.51 15.52
N THR A 45 29.27 7.28 14.47
CA THR A 45 30.46 8.16 14.40
C THR A 45 30.13 9.55 13.85
N ASN A 46 30.73 10.60 14.45
CA ASN A 46 30.66 11.95 13.86
C ASN A 46 31.51 12.00 12.56
N PRO A 47 30.89 12.18 11.40
CA PRO A 47 31.62 12.18 10.13
C PRO A 47 32.53 13.39 9.97
N GLY A 48 32.20 14.53 10.59
CA GLY A 48 32.94 15.78 10.45
C GLY A 48 33.24 16.08 8.98
N SER A 49 34.53 16.37 8.69
CA SER A 49 35.01 16.59 7.32
C SER A 49 35.52 15.30 6.62
N LYS A 50 35.33 14.12 7.22
CA LYS A 50 35.87 12.85 6.69
C LYS A 50 34.99 12.18 5.65
N LEU A 51 33.69 12.51 5.62
CA LEU A 51 32.76 11.97 4.60
C LEU A 51 33.20 12.40 3.19
N ARG A 52 33.29 11.47 2.29
CA ARG A 52 33.64 11.67 0.88
C ARG A 52 32.54 11.15 -0.01
N VAL A 53 32.25 11.85 -1.09
CA VAL A 53 31.30 11.46 -2.13
C VAL A 53 32.04 11.50 -3.45
N LYS A 54 32.33 10.34 -4.05
CA LYS A 54 32.99 10.25 -5.35
C LYS A 54 31.92 10.19 -6.43
N THR A 55 31.98 11.14 -7.36
CA THR A 55 31.06 11.20 -8.52
C THR A 55 31.35 10.09 -9.52
N PRO A 56 30.43 9.81 -10.48
CA PRO A 56 30.70 8.86 -11.58
C PRO A 56 31.97 9.19 -12.37
N SER A 57 32.31 10.47 -12.52
CA SER A 57 33.55 10.92 -13.19
C SER A 57 34.81 10.84 -12.32
N GLY A 58 34.69 10.38 -11.05
CA GLY A 58 35.81 10.25 -10.14
C GLY A 58 36.14 11.50 -9.29
N LYS A 59 35.44 12.63 -9.50
CA LYS A 59 35.61 13.84 -8.67
C LYS A 59 35.12 13.57 -7.25
N VAL A 60 35.86 14.06 -6.25
CA VAL A 60 35.47 13.95 -4.83
C VAL A 60 34.78 15.22 -4.37
N LEU A 61 33.58 15.06 -3.84
CA LEU A 61 32.76 16.09 -3.21
C LEU A 61 32.79 15.91 -1.68
N LYS A 62 32.46 16.97 -0.97
CA LYS A 62 32.19 16.95 0.48
C LYS A 62 30.70 17.17 0.73
N ALA A 63 30.19 16.75 1.87
CA ALA A 63 28.86 17.14 2.30
C ALA A 63 28.76 18.67 2.40
N LYS A 64 27.63 19.23 1.94
CA LYS A 64 27.35 20.68 2.04
C LYS A 64 27.18 21.11 3.50
N SER A 65 26.53 20.25 4.30
CA SER A 65 26.36 20.46 5.73
C SER A 65 26.24 19.13 6.48
N VAL A 66 26.59 19.16 7.76
CA VAL A 66 26.43 18.03 8.70
C VAL A 66 25.69 18.55 9.92
N ARG A 67 24.52 18.01 10.19
CA ARG A 67 23.67 18.38 11.33
C ARG A 67 23.59 17.20 12.29
N LYS A 68 23.99 17.43 13.56
CA LYS A 68 23.74 16.46 14.64
C LYS A 68 22.25 16.46 14.99
N ALA A 69 21.66 15.29 15.11
CA ALA A 69 20.31 15.09 15.59
C ALA A 69 20.28 13.95 16.63
N VAL A 70 19.32 14.03 17.54
CA VAL A 70 19.07 12.98 18.53
C VAL A 70 17.70 12.40 18.25
N SER A 71 17.61 11.09 18.11
CA SER A 71 16.32 10.42 17.90
C SER A 71 15.42 10.61 19.13
N PRO A 72 14.21 11.14 18.98
CA PRO A 72 13.27 11.25 20.10
C PRO A 72 12.74 9.89 20.57
N LEU A 73 12.93 8.83 19.77
CA LEU A 73 12.46 7.49 20.05
C LEU A 73 13.50 6.63 20.78
N SER A 74 14.77 6.68 20.33
CA SER A 74 15.84 5.82 20.83
C SER A 74 16.90 6.54 21.64
N GLY A 75 16.94 7.89 21.62
CA GLY A 75 18.02 8.67 22.19
C GLY A 75 19.35 8.59 21.42
N LYS A 76 19.40 7.78 20.33
CA LYS A 76 20.61 7.63 19.52
C LYS A 76 20.97 8.93 18.82
N VAL A 77 22.29 9.24 18.80
CA VAL A 77 22.83 10.36 18.05
C VAL A 77 23.04 9.96 16.59
N ARG A 78 22.53 10.76 15.68
CA ARG A 78 22.70 10.62 14.25
C ARG A 78 23.20 11.92 13.63
N TYR A 79 23.87 11.82 12.49
CA TYR A 79 24.38 12.97 11.73
C TYR A 79 23.75 12.97 10.35
N VAL A 80 22.89 13.94 10.10
CA VAL A 80 22.27 14.17 8.78
C VAL A 80 23.26 14.93 7.93
N CYS A 81 23.78 14.30 6.89
CA CYS A 81 24.76 14.83 5.96
C CYS A 81 24.07 15.21 4.66
N ASN A 82 23.78 16.50 4.45
CA ASN A 82 23.23 17.00 3.19
C ASN A 82 24.35 17.00 2.14
N LEU A 83 24.12 16.31 1.03
CA LEU A 83 25.05 16.24 -0.11
C LEU A 83 24.73 17.31 -1.16
N GLY A 84 23.54 17.91 -1.08
CA GLY A 84 22.97 18.79 -2.10
C GLY A 84 22.45 18.02 -3.29
N VAL A 85 22.24 18.73 -4.38
CA VAL A 85 21.87 18.13 -5.68
C VAL A 85 23.08 17.41 -6.26
N LEU A 86 22.87 16.19 -6.73
CA LEU A 86 23.85 15.33 -7.42
C LEU A 86 23.51 15.34 -8.94
N PRO A 87 24.05 16.28 -9.73
CA PRO A 87 23.47 16.67 -11.00
C PRO A 87 23.76 15.71 -12.18
N THR A 88 24.60 14.69 -11.96
CA THR A 88 25.01 13.76 -13.02
C THR A 88 24.43 12.39 -12.73
N THR A 89 23.76 11.79 -13.69
CA THR A 89 23.29 10.39 -13.61
C THR A 89 24.46 9.41 -13.44
N GLY A 90 24.22 8.32 -12.74
CA GLY A 90 25.20 7.27 -12.42
C GLY A 90 25.44 7.08 -10.94
N ASP A 91 26.45 6.29 -10.61
CA ASP A 91 26.73 5.84 -9.26
C ASP A 91 27.66 6.81 -8.51
N TYR A 92 27.18 7.32 -7.40
CA TYR A 92 27.97 8.10 -6.45
C TYR A 92 28.38 7.23 -5.27
N ARG A 93 29.68 7.09 -5.05
CA ARG A 93 30.24 6.30 -3.97
C ARG A 93 30.44 7.17 -2.73
N VAL A 94 29.75 6.86 -1.64
CA VAL A 94 29.85 7.55 -0.36
C VAL A 94 30.72 6.74 0.59
N THR A 95 31.78 7.34 1.13
CA THR A 95 32.74 6.66 2.02
C THR A 95 32.96 7.42 3.32
N LEU A 96 33.06 6.67 4.43
CA LEU A 96 33.44 7.19 5.74
C LEU A 96 34.29 6.13 6.47
N GLY A 97 35.60 6.33 6.53
CA GLY A 97 36.53 5.33 7.05
C GLY A 97 36.52 4.08 6.17
N THR A 98 36.15 2.94 6.75
CA THR A 98 36.02 1.65 6.06
C THR A 98 34.62 1.42 5.50
N GLU A 99 33.65 2.23 5.91
CA GLU A 99 32.27 2.08 5.45
C GLU A 99 32.06 2.74 4.10
N GLU A 100 31.35 2.06 3.23
CA GLU A 100 31.04 2.51 1.90
C GLU A 100 29.63 2.13 1.47
N CYS A 101 28.99 3.01 0.69
CA CYS A 101 27.74 2.71 0.01
C CYS A 101 27.65 3.45 -1.33
N VAL A 102 26.70 3.02 -2.16
CA VAL A 102 26.41 3.63 -3.47
C VAL A 102 25.09 4.37 -3.40
N LEU A 103 25.04 5.59 -3.93
CA LEU A 103 23.83 6.33 -4.25
C LEU A 103 23.62 6.28 -5.77
N HIS A 104 22.52 5.70 -6.20
CA HIS A 104 22.13 5.66 -7.61
C HIS A 104 21.42 6.96 -7.99
N VAL A 105 21.88 7.64 -9.01
CA VAL A 105 21.23 8.86 -9.53
C VAL A 105 20.75 8.59 -10.96
N SER A 106 19.44 8.71 -11.17
CA SER A 106 18.82 8.52 -12.49
C SER A 106 17.65 9.48 -12.68
N ASP A 107 17.26 9.72 -13.95
CA ASP A 107 16.15 10.61 -14.27
C ASP A 107 14.80 10.08 -13.76
N HIS A 108 14.66 8.75 -13.66
CA HIS A 108 13.47 8.07 -13.17
C HIS A 108 13.84 7.01 -12.12
N PRO A 109 14.27 7.40 -10.91
CA PRO A 109 14.80 6.47 -9.91
C PRO A 109 13.72 5.51 -9.37
N TYR A 110 12.45 5.87 -9.44
CA TYR A 110 11.34 5.10 -8.88
C TYR A 110 10.57 4.27 -9.89
N ARG A 111 10.87 4.36 -11.20
CA ARG A 111 10.12 3.69 -12.28
C ARG A 111 10.03 2.18 -12.11
N ASP A 112 11.15 1.53 -11.87
CA ASP A 112 11.19 0.06 -11.77
C ASP A 112 10.41 -0.43 -10.55
N VAL A 113 10.56 0.23 -9.41
CA VAL A 113 9.85 -0.14 -8.19
C VAL A 113 8.35 0.18 -8.30
N ALA A 114 7.96 1.28 -8.92
CA ALA A 114 6.57 1.64 -9.19
C ALA A 114 5.89 0.61 -10.11
N THR A 115 6.58 0.26 -11.21
CA THR A 115 6.10 -0.75 -12.17
C THR A 115 5.96 -2.13 -11.51
N ALA A 116 6.95 -2.56 -10.72
CA ALA A 116 6.88 -3.84 -10.01
C ALA A 116 5.76 -3.85 -8.96
N SER A 117 5.57 -2.76 -8.24
CA SER A 117 4.51 -2.63 -7.23
C SER A 117 3.10 -2.64 -7.84
N LEU A 118 2.92 -2.04 -9.01
CA LEU A 118 1.66 -2.16 -9.75
C LEU A 118 1.48 -3.57 -10.32
N ARG A 119 2.52 -4.17 -10.88
CA ARG A 119 2.50 -5.53 -11.40
C ARG A 119 2.24 -6.59 -10.34
N LEU A 120 2.52 -6.30 -9.07
CA LEU A 120 2.16 -7.19 -7.96
C LEU A 120 0.68 -7.55 -7.97
N PHE A 121 -0.22 -6.61 -8.31
CA PHE A 121 -1.65 -6.87 -8.34
C PHE A 121 -2.00 -7.98 -9.35
N TYR A 122 -1.32 -8.05 -10.50
CA TYR A 122 -1.43 -9.20 -11.41
C TYR A 122 -0.99 -10.51 -10.75
N LEU A 123 0.13 -10.51 -10.02
CA LEU A 123 0.67 -11.72 -9.38
C LEU A 123 -0.25 -12.27 -8.28
N ILE A 124 -1.07 -11.42 -7.66
CA ILE A 124 -2.02 -11.81 -6.60
C ILE A 124 -3.47 -11.96 -7.10
N ARG A 125 -3.71 -11.96 -8.40
CA ARG A 125 -5.04 -12.23 -8.98
C ARG A 125 -5.56 -13.60 -8.53
N SER A 126 -6.82 -13.66 -8.09
CA SER A 126 -7.54 -14.88 -7.73
C SER A 126 -8.26 -15.48 -8.95
N GLY A 127 -8.44 -16.79 -8.99
CA GLY A 127 -9.30 -17.45 -9.96
C GLY A 127 -8.73 -17.62 -11.37
N ILE A 128 -7.46 -17.27 -11.58
CA ILE A 128 -6.76 -17.50 -12.85
C ILE A 128 -5.37 -18.13 -12.62
N ALA A 129 -4.79 -18.72 -13.67
CA ALA A 129 -3.37 -19.03 -13.71
C ALA A 129 -2.57 -17.72 -13.90
N ILE A 130 -1.41 -17.63 -13.27
CA ILE A 130 -0.44 -16.56 -13.53
C ILE A 130 0.57 -17.12 -14.53
N GLU A 131 0.56 -16.59 -15.76
CA GLU A 131 1.36 -17.09 -16.89
C GLU A 131 2.45 -16.11 -17.32
N MET A 132 2.28 -14.81 -17.02
CA MET A 132 3.26 -13.78 -17.37
C MET A 132 4.08 -13.33 -16.15
N GLY A 133 4.15 -14.15 -15.11
CA GLY A 133 4.85 -13.86 -13.86
C GLY A 133 6.34 -14.22 -13.87
N GLY A 134 6.88 -14.78 -14.96
CA GLY A 134 8.25 -15.30 -15.00
C GLY A 134 8.42 -16.46 -14.01
N ASP A 135 9.36 -16.35 -13.09
CA ASP A 135 9.61 -17.36 -12.05
C ASP A 135 8.39 -17.57 -11.12
N TYR A 136 7.49 -16.58 -11.01
CA TYR A 136 6.29 -16.61 -10.15
C TYR A 136 5.04 -17.13 -10.89
N ASN A 137 5.19 -17.80 -12.03
CA ASN A 137 4.09 -18.47 -12.70
C ASN A 137 3.47 -19.52 -11.78
N ARG A 138 2.14 -19.58 -11.76
CA ARG A 138 1.41 -20.54 -10.91
C ARG A 138 0.10 -20.98 -11.54
N PRO A 139 -0.35 -22.22 -11.24
CA PRO A 139 -1.68 -22.69 -11.62
C PRO A 139 -2.78 -21.86 -10.95
N MET A 140 -3.97 -21.90 -11.55
CA MET A 140 -5.19 -21.31 -10.99
C MET A 140 -5.49 -21.88 -9.60
N GLY A 141 -5.86 -21.00 -8.67
CA GLY A 141 -6.45 -21.33 -7.38
C GLY A 141 -7.69 -20.48 -7.14
N HIS A 142 -8.60 -20.94 -6.30
CA HIS A 142 -9.83 -20.23 -5.93
C HIS A 142 -10.62 -19.69 -7.14
N PRO A 143 -11.13 -20.55 -8.04
CA PRO A 143 -11.96 -20.10 -9.17
C PRO A 143 -13.24 -19.41 -8.71
N ASP A 144 -13.62 -19.60 -7.45
CA ASP A 144 -14.77 -18.99 -6.77
C ASP A 144 -16.10 -19.11 -7.56
N THR A 145 -16.22 -20.17 -8.36
CA THR A 145 -17.46 -20.52 -9.07
C THR A 145 -18.47 -21.26 -8.18
N TYR A 146 -18.03 -21.68 -6.99
CA TYR A 146 -18.83 -22.35 -5.97
C TYR A 146 -18.60 -21.70 -4.61
N VAL A 147 -19.32 -20.61 -4.36
CA VAL A 147 -19.27 -19.85 -3.09
C VAL A 147 -20.64 -19.92 -2.44
N LEU A 148 -20.68 -20.21 -1.15
CA LEU A 148 -21.93 -20.33 -0.41
C LEU A 148 -22.33 -18.98 0.22
N VAL A 149 -23.61 -18.70 0.21
CA VAL A 149 -24.19 -17.62 0.99
C VAL A 149 -24.25 -18.08 2.45
N HIS A 150 -23.48 -17.42 3.33
CA HIS A 150 -23.52 -17.67 4.77
C HIS A 150 -24.87 -17.25 5.36
N ASN A 151 -25.30 -17.84 6.48
CA ASN A 151 -26.57 -17.49 7.13
C ASN A 151 -26.70 -16.00 7.45
N SER A 152 -25.58 -15.33 7.81
CA SER A 152 -25.53 -13.89 8.07
C SER A 152 -25.73 -13.00 6.83
N ALA A 153 -25.66 -13.59 5.62
CA ALA A 153 -25.76 -12.91 4.33
C ALA A 153 -27.08 -13.24 3.60
N ALA A 154 -27.92 -14.09 4.18
CA ALA A 154 -29.12 -14.60 3.52
C ALA A 154 -30.11 -13.51 3.14
N SER A 155 -30.74 -13.67 1.98
CA SER A 155 -31.84 -12.85 1.48
C SER A 155 -32.92 -13.72 0.84
N PRO A 156 -34.11 -13.18 0.53
CA PRO A 156 -35.16 -13.95 -0.15
C PRO A 156 -34.76 -14.58 -1.49
N LEU A 157 -33.89 -13.91 -2.27
CA LEU A 157 -33.35 -14.44 -3.53
C LEU A 157 -32.13 -15.33 -3.33
N ARG A 158 -31.42 -15.18 -2.22
CA ARG A 158 -30.21 -15.93 -1.88
C ARG A 158 -30.30 -16.45 -0.43
N PRO A 159 -31.14 -17.47 -0.15
CA PRO A 159 -31.15 -18.12 1.17
C PRO A 159 -29.79 -18.65 1.56
N ALA A 160 -29.58 -18.88 2.87
CA ALA A 160 -28.36 -19.52 3.38
C ALA A 160 -28.08 -20.85 2.64
N GLY A 161 -26.84 -21.09 2.27
CA GLY A 161 -26.40 -22.25 1.49
C GLY A 161 -26.61 -22.11 -0.02
N THR A 162 -27.20 -21.02 -0.51
CA THR A 162 -27.26 -20.77 -1.95
C THR A 162 -25.85 -20.70 -2.53
N VAL A 163 -25.63 -21.41 -3.63
CA VAL A 163 -24.38 -21.34 -4.41
C VAL A 163 -24.41 -20.14 -5.32
N ILE A 164 -23.38 -19.31 -5.25
CA ILE A 164 -23.14 -18.21 -6.19
C ILE A 164 -21.76 -18.35 -6.83
N SER A 165 -21.58 -17.72 -7.99
CA SER A 165 -20.27 -17.56 -8.64
C SER A 165 -19.75 -16.15 -8.37
N SER A 166 -18.52 -16.05 -7.83
CA SER A 166 -17.89 -14.78 -7.47
C SER A 166 -16.38 -14.79 -7.83
N PRO A 167 -16.05 -15.03 -9.13
CA PRO A 167 -14.68 -15.13 -9.63
C PRO A 167 -13.98 -13.77 -9.64
N TYR A 168 -12.70 -13.77 -10.05
CA TYR A 168 -11.84 -12.59 -10.14
C TYR A 168 -11.47 -12.01 -8.77
N GLY A 169 -10.90 -10.79 -8.78
CA GLY A 169 -10.43 -10.09 -7.60
C GLY A 169 -9.01 -10.46 -7.19
N TRP A 170 -8.48 -9.69 -6.26
CA TRP A 170 -7.16 -9.90 -5.68
C TRP A 170 -7.26 -10.61 -4.34
N TYR A 171 -6.26 -11.43 -4.01
CA TYR A 171 -6.01 -11.81 -2.63
C TYR A 171 -5.65 -10.57 -1.82
N ASP A 172 -6.17 -10.47 -0.59
CA ASP A 172 -6.16 -9.24 0.19
C ASP A 172 -4.77 -8.89 0.78
N ALA A 173 -4.15 -9.86 1.43
CA ALA A 173 -2.94 -9.65 2.21
C ALA A 173 -2.03 -10.88 2.12
N GLY A 174 -1.41 -11.30 3.23
CA GLY A 174 -0.74 -12.59 3.29
C GLY A 174 -1.67 -13.79 3.14
N ASP A 175 -2.97 -13.60 3.20
CA ASP A 175 -4.03 -14.61 3.06
C ASP A 175 -4.66 -14.67 1.66
N TYR A 176 -5.69 -15.52 1.48
CA TYR A 176 -6.38 -15.74 0.21
C TYR A 176 -7.83 -15.25 0.20
N ASN A 177 -8.26 -14.52 1.23
CA ASN A 177 -9.62 -13.97 1.27
C ASN A 177 -9.71 -12.68 0.48
N LYS A 178 -10.93 -12.21 0.24
CA LYS A 178 -11.22 -10.97 -0.49
C LYS A 178 -12.19 -10.11 0.31
N TYR A 179 -11.83 -8.87 0.57
CA TYR A 179 -12.58 -7.94 1.44
C TYR A 179 -13.00 -6.71 0.66
N VAL A 180 -14.28 -6.37 0.67
CA VAL A 180 -14.82 -5.28 -0.16
C VAL A 180 -14.30 -3.93 0.30
N VAL A 181 -14.30 -3.65 1.61
CA VAL A 181 -13.79 -2.38 2.18
C VAL A 181 -12.35 -2.14 1.73
N ASN A 182 -11.46 -3.12 1.93
CA ASN A 182 -10.05 -2.96 1.60
C ASN A 182 -9.80 -2.87 0.09
N SER A 183 -10.53 -3.66 -0.72
CA SER A 183 -10.47 -3.59 -2.19
C SER A 183 -10.95 -2.24 -2.73
N ALA A 184 -12.07 -1.74 -2.22
CA ALA A 184 -12.63 -0.47 -2.67
C ALA A 184 -11.72 0.71 -2.29
N PHE A 185 -11.22 0.75 -1.05
CA PHE A 185 -10.22 1.74 -0.64
C PHE A 185 -8.99 1.72 -1.56
N SER A 186 -8.44 0.53 -1.85
CA SER A 186 -7.26 0.38 -2.70
C SER A 186 -7.48 0.94 -4.11
N ILE A 187 -8.61 0.58 -4.74
CA ILE A 187 -8.97 1.09 -6.07
C ILE A 187 -9.22 2.60 -6.01
N GLY A 188 -9.97 3.09 -5.02
CA GLY A 188 -10.30 4.51 -4.89
C GLY A 188 -9.05 5.39 -4.76
N LEU A 189 -8.07 4.97 -3.96
CA LEU A 189 -6.80 5.69 -3.81
C LEU A 189 -5.99 5.70 -5.12
N MET A 190 -5.98 4.58 -5.83
CA MET A 190 -5.32 4.47 -7.13
C MET A 190 -6.05 5.29 -8.20
N PHE A 191 -7.38 5.29 -8.25
CA PHE A 191 -8.16 6.13 -9.16
C PHE A 191 -7.93 7.62 -8.93
N ALA A 192 -7.87 8.07 -7.67
CA ALA A 192 -7.54 9.44 -7.35
C ALA A 192 -6.18 9.87 -7.92
N THR A 193 -5.19 8.98 -7.91
CA THR A 193 -3.88 9.23 -8.53
C THR A 193 -3.94 9.19 -10.05
N TYR A 194 -4.67 8.21 -10.62
CA TYR A 194 -4.85 8.09 -12.07
C TYR A 194 -5.43 9.37 -12.67
N GLU A 195 -6.45 9.96 -12.07
CA GLU A 195 -7.06 11.21 -12.55
C GLU A 195 -6.08 12.37 -12.64
N GLN A 196 -5.07 12.40 -11.78
CA GLN A 196 -4.06 13.46 -11.77
C GLN A 196 -2.89 13.18 -12.72
N LYS A 197 -2.69 11.94 -13.13
CA LYS A 197 -1.51 11.47 -13.89
C LYS A 197 -1.89 10.54 -15.05
N ALA A 198 -3.07 10.74 -15.66
CA ALA A 198 -3.60 9.85 -16.71
C ALA A 198 -2.62 9.63 -17.87
N ASP A 199 -1.94 10.67 -18.34
CA ASP A 199 -0.95 10.58 -19.42
C ASP A 199 0.24 9.67 -19.08
N TYR A 200 0.67 9.67 -17.83
CA TYR A 200 1.71 8.77 -17.35
C TYR A 200 1.24 7.31 -17.39
N PHE A 201 0.05 7.05 -16.86
CA PHE A 201 -0.50 5.69 -16.83
C PHE A 201 -0.83 5.15 -18.23
N ALA A 202 -1.19 6.02 -19.17
CA ALA A 202 -1.42 5.63 -20.57
C ALA A 202 -0.14 5.10 -21.26
N GLN A 203 1.04 5.42 -20.74
CA GLN A 203 2.33 4.98 -21.28
C GLN A 203 2.96 3.84 -20.47
N LEU A 204 2.41 3.53 -19.30
CA LEU A 204 2.95 2.52 -18.40
C LEU A 204 2.54 1.12 -18.87
N ASN A 205 3.52 0.27 -19.18
CA ASN A 205 3.31 -1.12 -19.54
C ASN A 205 3.76 -2.02 -18.39
N THR A 206 2.85 -2.81 -17.84
CA THR A 206 3.11 -3.77 -16.76
C THR A 206 3.23 -5.21 -17.24
N ASN A 207 3.10 -5.43 -18.55
CA ASN A 207 3.18 -6.75 -19.17
C ASN A 207 2.20 -7.75 -18.53
N ILE A 208 0.92 -7.38 -18.54
CA ILE A 208 -0.21 -8.23 -18.15
C ILE A 208 -0.91 -8.77 -19.39
N PRO A 209 -1.79 -9.79 -19.31
CA PRO A 209 -2.48 -10.34 -20.48
C PRO A 209 -3.24 -9.30 -21.30
N GLU A 210 -3.74 -8.26 -20.66
CA GLU A 210 -4.53 -7.19 -21.25
C GLU A 210 -3.71 -6.11 -21.96
N SER A 211 -2.37 -6.04 -21.80
CA SER A 211 -1.48 -4.97 -22.32
C SER A 211 -1.54 -4.69 -23.83
N ARG A 212 -2.38 -5.43 -24.58
CA ARG A 212 -2.53 -5.28 -26.03
C ARG A 212 -3.84 -4.62 -26.46
N ASN A 213 -4.74 -4.34 -25.52
CA ASN A 213 -5.99 -3.63 -25.78
C ASN A 213 -5.77 -2.11 -25.84
N GLN A 214 -6.83 -1.29 -25.83
CA GLN A 214 -6.74 0.18 -25.89
C GLN A 214 -6.77 0.82 -24.50
N THR A 215 -7.16 0.07 -23.49
CA THR A 215 -7.23 0.52 -22.10
C THR A 215 -5.83 0.50 -21.49
N PRO A 216 -5.42 1.52 -20.72
CA PRO A 216 -4.16 1.47 -19.98
C PRO A 216 -4.08 0.26 -19.04
N ASP A 217 -2.93 -0.42 -18.99
CA ASP A 217 -2.69 -1.59 -18.11
C ASP A 217 -3.14 -1.33 -16.66
N PHE A 218 -2.96 -0.11 -16.20
CA PHE A 218 -3.41 0.30 -14.87
C PHE A 218 -4.92 0.12 -14.68
N LEU A 219 -5.73 0.57 -15.63
CA LEU A 219 -7.19 0.41 -15.57
C LEU A 219 -7.60 -1.04 -15.80
N ASP A 220 -6.90 -1.77 -16.66
CA ASP A 220 -7.15 -3.21 -16.85
C ASP A 220 -6.97 -4.00 -15.56
N GLU A 221 -5.93 -3.66 -14.79
CA GLU A 221 -5.71 -4.29 -13.48
C GLU A 221 -6.83 -3.94 -12.48
N MET A 222 -7.28 -2.67 -12.47
CA MET A 222 -8.44 -2.28 -11.67
C MET A 222 -9.70 -3.03 -12.11
N MET A 223 -9.94 -3.18 -13.42
CA MET A 223 -11.08 -3.92 -13.97
C MET A 223 -11.10 -5.36 -13.49
N PHE A 224 -9.96 -6.01 -13.33
CA PHE A 224 -9.90 -7.38 -12.82
C PHE A 224 -10.54 -7.50 -11.43
N ASN A 225 -10.29 -6.55 -10.55
CA ASN A 225 -10.90 -6.54 -9.21
C ASN A 225 -12.34 -5.99 -9.21
N LEU A 226 -12.64 -4.99 -10.05
CA LEU A 226 -14.01 -4.45 -10.22
C LEU A 226 -14.99 -5.55 -10.67
N ARG A 227 -14.57 -6.47 -11.53
CA ARG A 227 -15.38 -7.63 -11.92
C ARG A 227 -15.77 -8.50 -10.73
N TRP A 228 -14.88 -8.70 -9.77
CA TRP A 228 -15.23 -9.39 -8.53
C TRP A 228 -16.21 -8.55 -7.70
N LEU A 229 -15.93 -7.26 -7.50
CA LEU A 229 -16.81 -6.37 -6.73
C LEU A 229 -18.25 -6.40 -7.27
N LEU A 230 -18.46 -6.40 -8.59
CA LEU A 230 -19.80 -6.51 -9.18
C LEU A 230 -20.56 -7.75 -8.70
N THR A 231 -19.88 -8.86 -8.40
CA THR A 231 -20.52 -10.10 -7.92
C THR A 231 -20.93 -10.03 -6.45
N MET A 232 -20.38 -9.06 -5.71
CA MET A 232 -20.61 -8.91 -4.27
C MET A 232 -21.89 -8.12 -3.93
N GLN A 233 -22.54 -7.50 -4.91
CA GLN A 233 -23.86 -6.89 -4.68
C GLN A 233 -24.98 -7.93 -4.71
N ASP A 234 -25.83 -7.95 -3.66
CA ASP A 234 -27.00 -8.81 -3.63
C ASP A 234 -28.06 -8.30 -4.63
N PRO A 235 -28.48 -9.12 -5.60
CA PRO A 235 -29.49 -8.73 -6.58
C PRO A 235 -30.88 -8.49 -5.97
N TYR A 236 -31.14 -8.94 -4.75
CA TYR A 236 -32.43 -8.73 -4.10
C TYR A 236 -32.64 -7.27 -3.73
N ASP A 237 -31.70 -6.67 -2.99
CA ASP A 237 -31.88 -5.33 -2.41
C ASP A 237 -30.77 -4.32 -2.77
N GLY A 238 -29.63 -4.77 -3.25
CA GLY A 238 -28.50 -3.92 -3.63
C GLY A 238 -27.46 -3.72 -2.56
N GLY A 239 -27.64 -4.28 -1.36
CA GLY A 239 -26.62 -4.31 -0.33
C GLY A 239 -25.43 -5.17 -0.76
N VAL A 240 -24.24 -4.85 -0.27
CA VAL A 240 -22.98 -5.49 -0.66
C VAL A 240 -22.45 -6.38 0.44
N TYR A 241 -22.10 -7.62 0.10
CA TYR A 241 -21.47 -8.56 1.02
C TYR A 241 -20.11 -8.02 1.45
N HIS A 242 -19.81 -8.13 2.75
CA HIS A 242 -18.61 -7.53 3.34
C HIS A 242 -17.31 -8.16 2.86
N LYS A 243 -17.30 -9.49 2.72
CA LYS A 243 -16.15 -10.26 2.24
C LYS A 243 -16.54 -11.59 1.64
N LEU A 244 -15.63 -12.15 0.84
CA LEU A 244 -15.61 -13.53 0.38
C LEU A 244 -14.46 -14.24 1.10
N THR A 245 -14.76 -15.27 1.90
CA THR A 245 -13.81 -15.81 2.87
C THR A 245 -13.96 -17.31 3.10
N THR A 246 -12.90 -17.93 3.57
CA THR A 246 -12.94 -19.25 4.25
C THR A 246 -13.32 -19.07 5.71
N PRO A 247 -13.78 -20.13 6.42
CA PRO A 247 -14.01 -20.09 7.86
C PRO A 247 -12.77 -19.71 8.66
N ASN A 248 -11.61 -20.24 8.27
CA ASN A 248 -10.31 -19.98 8.90
C ASN A 248 -9.29 -19.63 7.83
N PHE A 249 -8.19 -18.97 8.22
CA PHE A 249 -7.07 -18.76 7.33
C PHE A 249 -6.49 -20.10 6.86
N GLU A 250 -6.09 -20.17 5.59
CA GLU A 250 -5.32 -21.29 5.05
C GLU A 250 -3.89 -21.29 5.64
N GLY A 251 -3.23 -22.45 5.61
CA GLY A 251 -1.81 -22.55 5.89
C GLY A 251 -0.94 -21.89 4.80
N PHE A 252 0.37 -22.00 4.97
CA PHE A 252 1.33 -21.59 3.92
C PHE A 252 1.39 -22.69 2.84
N ILE A 253 0.40 -22.71 1.99
CA ILE A 253 0.23 -23.61 0.84
C ILE A 253 -0.14 -22.81 -0.39
N MET A 254 0.11 -23.35 -1.58
CA MET A 254 -0.25 -22.66 -2.82
C MET A 254 -1.77 -22.57 -3.01
N PRO A 255 -2.28 -21.52 -3.70
CA PRO A 255 -3.73 -21.34 -3.90
C PRO A 255 -4.42 -22.55 -4.54
N LYS A 256 -3.74 -23.27 -5.44
CA LYS A 256 -4.25 -24.50 -6.08
C LYS A 256 -4.51 -25.67 -5.10
N ASP A 257 -3.89 -25.62 -3.93
CA ASP A 257 -3.96 -26.69 -2.92
C ASP A 257 -4.97 -26.39 -1.80
N CYS A 258 -5.54 -25.19 -1.77
CA CYS A 258 -6.60 -24.79 -0.85
C CYS A 258 -7.89 -25.57 -1.09
N ARG A 259 -8.57 -26.00 -0.03
CA ARG A 259 -9.77 -26.87 -0.12
C ARG A 259 -10.93 -26.41 0.76
N GLN A 260 -10.75 -25.38 1.59
CA GLN A 260 -11.85 -24.91 2.43
C GLN A 260 -12.97 -24.32 1.59
N THR A 261 -14.20 -24.55 1.99
CA THR A 261 -15.39 -23.91 1.39
C THR A 261 -15.33 -22.40 1.61
N ARG A 262 -15.70 -21.65 0.58
CA ARG A 262 -15.72 -20.18 0.64
C ARG A 262 -17.15 -19.68 0.78
N TYR A 263 -17.28 -18.55 1.49
CA TYR A 263 -18.56 -17.94 1.82
C TYR A 263 -18.54 -16.44 1.52
N VAL A 264 -19.68 -15.90 1.05
CA VAL A 264 -19.98 -14.48 1.23
C VAL A 264 -20.72 -14.29 2.54
N VAL A 265 -20.37 -13.25 3.30
CA VAL A 265 -20.91 -12.98 4.65
C VAL A 265 -21.56 -11.62 4.70
N GLN A 266 -22.26 -11.32 5.75
CA GLN A 266 -23.01 -10.09 6.05
C GLN A 266 -22.95 -9.02 4.97
N LYS A 267 -24.06 -8.36 4.67
CA LYS A 267 -24.07 -7.07 3.98
C LYS A 267 -23.85 -5.96 5.00
N THR A 268 -22.94 -5.03 4.71
CA THR A 268 -22.61 -3.95 5.65
C THR A 268 -22.71 -2.58 4.99
N VAL A 269 -22.98 -1.56 5.80
CA VAL A 269 -23.12 -0.19 5.32
C VAL A 269 -21.80 0.34 4.75
N THR A 270 -20.67 0.07 5.40
CA THR A 270 -19.34 0.51 4.97
C THR A 270 -18.95 -0.13 3.64
N ALA A 271 -18.97 -1.47 3.53
CA ALA A 271 -18.68 -2.14 2.26
C ALA A 271 -19.64 -1.72 1.12
N THR A 272 -20.90 -1.42 1.45
CA THR A 272 -21.88 -0.98 0.45
C THR A 272 -21.62 0.44 -0.04
N LEU A 273 -21.20 1.35 0.84
CA LEU A 273 -20.85 2.72 0.46
C LEU A 273 -19.51 2.80 -0.27
N ASP A 274 -18.50 2.07 0.19
CA ASP A 274 -17.21 1.97 -0.50
C ASP A 274 -17.37 1.40 -1.91
N PHE A 275 -18.21 0.37 -2.05
CA PHE A 275 -18.61 -0.14 -3.36
C PHE A 275 -19.29 0.93 -4.20
N ALA A 276 -20.24 1.69 -3.63
CA ALA A 276 -20.94 2.74 -4.36
C ALA A 276 -19.99 3.82 -4.86
N ALA A 277 -19.03 4.24 -4.04
CA ALA A 277 -18.02 5.23 -4.41
C ALA A 277 -17.15 4.73 -5.56
N VAL A 278 -16.52 3.57 -5.40
CA VAL A 278 -15.58 3.05 -6.41
C VAL A 278 -16.27 2.69 -7.72
N MET A 279 -17.53 2.24 -7.69
CA MET A 279 -18.31 1.97 -8.89
C MET A 279 -18.75 3.25 -9.60
N ALA A 280 -19.03 4.33 -8.86
CA ALA A 280 -19.32 5.64 -9.46
C ALA A 280 -18.08 6.21 -10.20
N ASP A 281 -16.91 6.09 -9.60
CA ASP A 281 -15.65 6.48 -10.25
C ASP A 281 -15.32 5.60 -11.44
N ALA A 282 -15.46 4.28 -11.29
CA ALA A 282 -15.25 3.34 -12.37
C ALA A 282 -16.19 3.62 -13.56
N ALA A 283 -17.47 3.95 -13.30
CA ALA A 283 -18.41 4.33 -14.36
C ALA A 283 -17.91 5.52 -15.18
N ARG A 284 -17.29 6.51 -14.51
CA ARG A 284 -16.76 7.71 -15.13
C ARG A 284 -15.44 7.46 -15.85
N LEU A 285 -14.51 6.76 -15.21
CA LEU A 285 -13.16 6.53 -15.73
C LEU A 285 -13.12 5.53 -16.88
N PHE A 286 -14.05 4.57 -16.93
CA PHE A 286 -14.13 3.60 -18.03
C PHE A 286 -15.05 4.03 -19.18
N GLU A 287 -15.69 5.19 -19.11
CA GLU A 287 -16.54 5.68 -20.21
C GLU A 287 -15.78 5.78 -21.56
N PRO A 288 -14.51 6.22 -21.60
CA PRO A 288 -13.75 6.23 -22.85
C PRO A 288 -13.41 4.84 -23.42
N TYR A 289 -13.53 3.78 -22.63
CA TYR A 289 -13.05 2.43 -22.96
C TYR A 289 -14.18 1.43 -23.28
N GLN A 290 -15.28 1.93 -23.87
CA GLN A 290 -16.45 1.10 -24.22
C GLN A 290 -16.11 0.00 -25.25
N GLN A 291 -15.05 0.15 -26.03
CA GLN A 291 -14.64 -0.87 -26.99
C GLN A 291 -14.12 -2.14 -26.28
N ASP A 292 -13.32 -1.97 -25.22
CA ASP A 292 -12.74 -3.08 -24.44
C ASP A 292 -13.73 -3.58 -23.38
N TYR A 293 -14.56 -2.67 -22.83
CA TYR A 293 -15.51 -2.95 -21.75
C TYR A 293 -16.94 -2.48 -22.06
N PRO A 294 -17.61 -3.05 -23.08
CA PRO A 294 -18.92 -2.59 -23.52
C PRO A 294 -19.97 -2.70 -22.43
N GLY A 295 -20.66 -1.59 -22.16
CA GLY A 295 -21.75 -1.50 -21.19
C GLY A 295 -21.33 -1.47 -19.71
N PHE A 296 -20.04 -1.59 -19.40
CA PHE A 296 -19.56 -1.59 -18.02
C PHE A 296 -19.87 -0.29 -17.28
N SER A 297 -19.63 0.89 -17.90
CA SER A 297 -19.89 2.20 -17.27
C SER A 297 -21.36 2.34 -16.85
N ALA A 298 -22.30 1.97 -17.72
CA ALA A 298 -23.72 2.02 -17.40
C ALA A 298 -24.11 1.02 -16.29
N GLN A 299 -23.54 -0.18 -16.29
CA GLN A 299 -23.74 -1.16 -15.24
C GLN A 299 -23.21 -0.67 -13.90
N ALA A 300 -21.98 -0.16 -13.85
CA ALA A 300 -21.34 0.34 -12.64
C ALA A 300 -22.13 1.51 -12.04
N ALA A 301 -22.57 2.46 -12.88
CA ALA A 301 -23.40 3.59 -12.45
C ALA A 301 -24.71 3.14 -11.80
N ALA A 302 -25.43 2.21 -12.42
CA ALA A 302 -26.69 1.69 -11.89
C ALA A 302 -26.49 0.94 -10.56
N MET A 303 -25.42 0.16 -10.45
CA MET A 303 -25.09 -0.60 -9.25
C MET A 303 -24.64 0.33 -8.11
N ALA A 304 -23.88 1.40 -8.40
CA ALA A 304 -23.49 2.42 -7.44
C ALA A 304 -24.70 3.12 -6.81
N GLU A 305 -25.63 3.61 -7.63
CA GLU A 305 -26.87 4.25 -7.12
C GLU A 305 -27.74 3.30 -6.29
N ARG A 306 -27.77 2.02 -6.69
CA ARG A 306 -28.52 1.00 -5.97
C ARG A 306 -27.90 0.69 -4.61
N ALA A 307 -26.58 0.58 -4.54
CA ALA A 307 -25.85 0.38 -3.29
C ALA A 307 -26.04 1.57 -2.34
N TYR A 308 -25.90 2.77 -2.84
CA TYR A 308 -26.10 3.98 -2.04
C TYR A 308 -27.50 4.07 -1.42
N ARG A 309 -28.53 3.71 -2.20
CA ARG A 309 -29.91 3.66 -1.70
C ARG A 309 -30.06 2.64 -0.57
N TRP A 310 -29.51 1.44 -0.73
CA TRP A 310 -29.52 0.44 0.33
C TRP A 310 -28.84 0.94 1.59
N ALA A 311 -27.70 1.61 1.48
CA ALA A 311 -27.00 2.18 2.62
C ALA A 311 -27.82 3.24 3.36
N LYS A 312 -28.55 4.11 2.65
CA LYS A 312 -29.49 5.08 3.26
C LYS A 312 -30.63 4.39 4.02
N GLU A 313 -31.09 3.25 3.56
CA GLU A 313 -32.14 2.45 4.23
C GLU A 313 -31.59 1.61 5.39
N ASN A 314 -30.27 1.29 5.37
CA ASN A 314 -29.60 0.42 6.35
C ASN A 314 -28.38 1.08 7.01
N PRO A 315 -28.47 2.32 7.55
CA PRO A 315 -27.31 3.13 7.95
C PRO A 315 -26.57 2.59 9.19
N ARG A 316 -27.08 1.54 9.83
CA ARG A 316 -26.49 0.88 11.03
C ARG A 316 -26.13 -0.57 10.81
N ALA A 317 -26.09 -1.04 9.58
CA ALA A 317 -25.70 -2.40 9.23
C ALA A 317 -24.16 -2.56 9.25
N PHE A 318 -23.56 -2.40 10.42
CA PHE A 318 -22.11 -2.54 10.61
C PHE A 318 -21.69 -4.00 10.68
N TYR A 319 -20.43 -4.26 10.30
CA TYR A 319 -19.81 -5.58 10.41
C TYR A 319 -19.71 -6.03 11.87
N ARG A 320 -20.08 -7.32 12.10
CA ARG A 320 -20.05 -7.94 13.43
C ARG A 320 -19.53 -9.36 13.34
N GLN A 321 -18.27 -9.52 13.69
CA GLN A 321 -17.57 -10.83 13.65
C GLN A 321 -18.29 -11.89 14.47
N GLU A 322 -18.84 -11.53 15.63
CA GLU A 322 -19.53 -12.45 16.54
C GLU A 322 -20.86 -13.02 15.98
N GLN A 323 -21.38 -12.46 14.90
CA GLN A 323 -22.57 -12.96 14.19
C GLN A 323 -22.25 -13.99 13.13
N LEU A 324 -20.97 -14.17 12.78
CA LEU A 324 -20.54 -15.16 11.78
C LEU A 324 -20.42 -16.54 12.45
N ARG A 325 -21.55 -17.22 12.55
CA ARG A 325 -21.68 -18.56 13.16
C ARG A 325 -22.27 -19.52 12.13
N GLU A 326 -21.87 -20.81 12.18
CA GLU A 326 -22.45 -21.90 11.37
C GLU A 326 -22.23 -21.72 9.83
N PRO A 327 -20.96 -21.82 9.38
CA PRO A 327 -19.76 -22.03 10.17
C PRO A 327 -19.24 -20.75 10.82
N ALA A 328 -18.56 -20.87 11.95
CA ALA A 328 -17.86 -19.74 12.54
C ALA A 328 -16.75 -19.26 11.59
N VAL A 329 -16.66 -17.95 11.38
CA VAL A 329 -15.62 -17.32 10.55
C VAL A 329 -14.68 -16.53 11.44
N THR A 330 -13.37 -16.79 11.34
CA THR A 330 -12.33 -16.20 12.20
C THR A 330 -11.33 -15.33 11.46
N THR A 331 -11.52 -15.16 10.14
CA THR A 331 -10.64 -14.35 9.27
C THR A 331 -10.83 -12.86 9.49
N GLY A 332 -9.97 -12.01 8.91
CA GLY A 332 -9.96 -10.56 9.09
C GLY A 332 -11.33 -9.87 8.93
N GLY A 333 -11.51 -8.76 9.61
CA GLY A 333 -12.81 -8.10 9.74
C GLY A 333 -12.99 -6.85 8.88
N TYR A 334 -12.02 -5.94 8.86
CA TYR A 334 -12.17 -4.60 8.27
C TYR A 334 -13.47 -3.90 8.72
N GLY A 335 -13.80 -4.04 10.01
CA GLY A 335 -15.01 -3.48 10.59
C GLY A 335 -14.83 -2.04 11.03
N ASP A 336 -15.89 -1.25 10.90
CA ASP A 336 -15.96 0.13 11.37
C ASP A 336 -17.19 0.34 12.27
N GLY A 337 -17.15 1.40 13.08
CA GLY A 337 -18.25 1.81 13.97
C GLY A 337 -18.97 3.06 13.50
N SER A 338 -18.52 3.70 12.42
CA SER A 338 -19.11 4.86 11.76
C SER A 338 -19.15 4.61 10.25
N ALA A 339 -20.01 5.29 9.55
CA ALA A 339 -20.06 5.28 8.08
C ALA A 339 -20.16 6.70 7.52
N THR A 340 -19.81 7.71 8.33
CA THR A 340 -19.95 9.12 7.95
C THR A 340 -18.98 9.48 6.81
N ASP A 341 -17.78 8.98 6.87
CA ASP A 341 -16.74 9.19 5.88
C ASP A 341 -17.01 8.41 4.59
N GLU A 342 -17.56 7.19 4.66
CA GLU A 342 -18.00 6.46 3.48
C GLU A 342 -19.23 7.13 2.82
N PHE A 343 -20.18 7.66 3.61
CA PHE A 343 -21.27 8.48 3.07
C PHE A 343 -20.73 9.73 2.35
N PHE A 344 -19.72 10.40 2.92
CA PHE A 344 -19.09 11.54 2.28
C PHE A 344 -18.45 11.15 0.95
N TRP A 345 -17.63 10.11 0.92
CA TRP A 345 -16.95 9.66 -0.28
C TRP A 345 -17.96 9.20 -1.35
N ALA A 346 -18.87 8.28 -1.02
CA ALA A 346 -19.86 7.76 -1.96
C ALA A 346 -20.79 8.84 -2.52
N ALA A 347 -21.24 9.78 -1.68
CA ALA A 347 -22.07 10.90 -2.13
C ALA A 347 -21.28 11.83 -3.07
N THR A 348 -20.00 12.07 -2.78
CA THR A 348 -19.15 12.91 -3.63
C THR A 348 -18.92 12.26 -5.00
N ALA A 349 -18.55 10.99 -5.04
CA ALA A 349 -18.34 10.25 -6.28
C ALA A 349 -19.63 10.18 -7.13
N LEU A 350 -20.78 9.89 -6.50
CA LEU A 350 -22.08 9.89 -7.17
C LEU A 350 -22.52 11.29 -7.65
N TYR A 351 -22.19 12.35 -6.92
CA TYR A 351 -22.44 13.72 -7.39
C TYR A 351 -21.61 14.03 -8.63
N ARG A 352 -20.33 13.67 -8.66
CA ARG A 352 -19.46 13.84 -9.84
C ARG A 352 -19.96 13.05 -11.05
N LEU A 353 -20.48 11.85 -10.82
CA LEU A 353 -21.02 11.00 -11.90
C LEU A 353 -22.34 11.54 -12.45
N THR A 354 -23.26 12.00 -11.58
CA THR A 354 -24.66 12.22 -11.96
C THR A 354 -25.13 13.66 -11.97
N GLY A 355 -24.44 14.56 -11.25
CA GLY A 355 -24.86 15.95 -11.00
C GLY A 355 -26.11 16.10 -10.14
N LYS A 356 -26.66 15.03 -9.55
CA LYS A 356 -27.91 15.06 -8.78
C LYS A 356 -27.74 15.79 -7.45
N GLN A 357 -28.62 16.75 -7.17
CA GLN A 357 -28.58 17.62 -5.98
C GLN A 357 -28.60 16.84 -4.67
N GLN A 358 -29.32 15.74 -4.59
CA GLN A 358 -29.37 14.91 -3.38
C GLN A 358 -28.00 14.44 -2.91
N TYR A 359 -27.11 14.06 -3.83
CA TYR A 359 -25.75 13.61 -3.50
C TYR A 359 -24.87 14.78 -3.04
N LEU A 360 -25.06 15.97 -3.62
CA LEU A 360 -24.38 17.17 -3.15
C LEU A 360 -24.78 17.52 -1.71
N ASP A 361 -26.06 17.41 -1.40
CA ASP A 361 -26.57 17.71 -0.06
C ASP A 361 -26.09 16.68 0.98
N ASP A 362 -26.10 15.39 0.61
CA ASP A 362 -25.56 14.31 1.45
C ASP A 362 -24.05 14.47 1.67
N ALA A 363 -23.28 14.82 0.65
CA ALA A 363 -21.85 15.09 0.77
C ALA A 363 -21.56 16.27 1.71
N ARG A 364 -22.31 17.37 1.59
CA ARG A 364 -22.19 18.52 2.50
C ARG A 364 -22.50 18.16 3.94
N GLN A 365 -23.53 17.35 4.15
CA GLN A 365 -23.93 16.91 5.48
C GLN A 365 -22.86 16.06 6.18
N ASN A 366 -22.14 15.24 5.42
CA ASN A 366 -21.15 14.30 5.92
C ASN A 366 -19.69 14.79 5.75
N ALA A 367 -19.49 16.02 5.27
CA ALA A 367 -18.15 16.57 5.01
C ALA A 367 -17.28 16.57 6.28
N PRO A 368 -16.01 16.13 6.19
CA PRO A 368 -15.12 16.09 7.33
C PRO A 368 -14.76 17.50 7.83
N ARG A 369 -14.45 17.61 9.12
CA ARG A 369 -14.01 18.88 9.74
C ARG A 369 -12.51 19.15 9.55
N SER A 370 -11.74 18.13 9.20
CA SER A 370 -10.29 18.22 8.95
C SER A 370 -9.89 17.14 7.96
N PHE A 371 -8.83 17.36 7.22
CA PHE A 371 -8.21 16.32 6.40
C PHE A 371 -7.50 15.29 7.29
N THR A 372 -7.66 14.01 6.98
CA THR A 372 -7.03 12.89 7.66
C THR A 372 -6.17 12.11 6.66
N THR A 373 -5.19 11.36 7.16
CA THR A 373 -4.43 10.44 6.30
C THR A 373 -5.38 9.38 5.73
N PRO A 374 -5.36 9.11 4.41
CA PRO A 374 -6.19 8.06 3.81
C PRO A 374 -5.92 6.70 4.46
N SER A 375 -6.96 6.00 4.87
CA SER A 375 -6.91 4.61 5.32
C SER A 375 -8.25 3.92 5.06
N TRP A 376 -8.28 2.59 5.08
CA TRP A 376 -9.52 1.83 4.92
C TRP A 376 -10.53 2.09 6.06
N GLY A 377 -10.05 2.45 7.24
CA GLY A 377 -10.90 2.82 8.39
C GLY A 377 -11.25 4.31 8.45
N ASN A 378 -10.76 5.12 7.49
CA ASN A 378 -11.18 6.51 7.31
C ASN A 378 -10.97 6.95 5.87
N VAL A 379 -12.02 6.88 5.08
CA VAL A 379 -12.03 7.18 3.64
C VAL A 379 -12.40 8.64 3.31
N ALA A 380 -12.59 9.50 4.32
CA ALA A 380 -12.98 10.90 4.10
C ALA A 380 -12.04 11.67 3.17
N SER A 381 -10.75 11.35 3.21
CA SER A 381 -9.75 11.97 2.33
C SER A 381 -9.90 11.56 0.86
N LEU A 382 -10.44 10.37 0.55
CA LEU A 382 -10.79 10.01 -0.83
C LEU A 382 -11.91 10.92 -1.34
N GLY A 383 -12.97 11.11 -0.55
CA GLY A 383 -14.02 12.10 -0.86
C GLY A 383 -13.47 13.53 -0.98
N ALA A 384 -12.47 13.92 -0.17
CA ALA A 384 -11.82 15.22 -0.29
C ALA A 384 -11.04 15.36 -1.61
N PHE A 385 -10.31 14.33 -2.05
CA PHE A 385 -9.64 14.32 -3.36
C PHE A 385 -10.64 14.44 -4.51
N GLU A 386 -11.79 13.78 -4.42
CA GLU A 386 -12.91 13.92 -5.36
C GLU A 386 -13.38 15.39 -5.47
N TRP A 387 -13.59 16.07 -4.34
CA TRP A 387 -13.97 17.48 -4.31
C TRP A 387 -12.90 18.39 -4.88
N LEU A 388 -11.63 18.11 -4.59
CA LEU A 388 -10.51 18.89 -5.09
C LEU A 388 -10.34 18.76 -6.60
N ALA A 389 -10.70 17.60 -7.16
CA ALA A 389 -10.71 17.36 -8.60
C ALA A 389 -11.93 17.95 -9.32
N ALA A 390 -13.05 18.23 -8.59
CA ALA A 390 -14.25 18.82 -9.16
C ALA A 390 -14.11 20.35 -9.34
N GLU A 391 -14.44 20.86 -10.52
CA GLU A 391 -14.44 22.30 -10.79
C GLU A 391 -15.62 23.01 -10.08
N GLY A 392 -15.37 24.19 -9.52
CA GLY A 392 -16.39 25.15 -9.11
C GLY A 392 -17.22 24.81 -7.87
N SER A 393 -16.82 23.83 -7.04
CA SER A 393 -17.59 23.46 -5.86
C SER A 393 -17.34 24.39 -4.65
N ALA A 394 -18.40 24.74 -3.91
CA ALA A 394 -18.30 25.58 -2.70
C ALA A 394 -17.47 24.95 -1.57
N LEU A 395 -17.32 23.61 -1.55
CA LEU A 395 -16.50 22.89 -0.58
C LEU A 395 -15.02 22.85 -0.95
N ARG A 396 -14.66 23.20 -2.19
CA ARG A 396 -13.27 23.10 -2.67
C ARG A 396 -12.31 23.95 -1.84
N GLU A 397 -12.67 25.18 -1.54
CA GLU A 397 -11.85 26.08 -0.70
C GLU A 397 -11.65 25.50 0.70
N THR A 398 -12.72 24.97 1.30
CA THR A 398 -12.64 24.32 2.63
C THR A 398 -11.71 23.11 2.59
N MET A 399 -11.83 22.23 1.60
CA MET A 399 -10.97 21.05 1.45
C MET A 399 -9.51 21.45 1.16
N CYS A 400 -9.27 22.48 0.36
CA CYS A 400 -7.92 23.02 0.14
C CYS A 400 -7.29 23.51 1.46
N ASN A 401 -8.03 24.26 2.26
CA ASN A 401 -7.52 24.76 3.54
C ASN A 401 -7.23 23.61 4.52
N GLN A 402 -8.11 22.64 4.62
CA GLN A 402 -7.90 21.45 5.45
C GLN A 402 -6.66 20.64 5.01
N LEU A 403 -6.48 20.44 3.70
CA LEU A 403 -5.31 19.75 3.16
C LEU A 403 -4.03 20.54 3.44
N MET A 404 -4.04 21.87 3.27
CA MET A 404 -2.90 22.74 3.61
C MET A 404 -2.53 22.64 5.09
N ASP A 405 -3.51 22.69 5.98
CA ASP A 405 -3.29 22.61 7.43
C ASP A 405 -2.69 21.26 7.81
N TYR A 406 -3.21 20.18 7.22
CA TYR A 406 -2.63 18.83 7.37
C TYR A 406 -1.17 18.78 6.89
N CYS A 407 -0.88 19.26 5.69
CA CYS A 407 0.46 19.23 5.11
C CYS A 407 1.46 20.10 5.89
N ASN A 408 1.06 21.30 6.34
CA ASN A 408 1.91 22.15 7.16
C ASN A 408 2.26 21.46 8.49
N LYS A 409 1.29 20.80 9.13
CA LYS A 409 1.50 20.04 10.36
C LYS A 409 2.38 18.81 10.14
N ALA A 410 2.20 18.11 9.01
CA ALA A 410 2.99 16.92 8.67
C ALA A 410 4.50 17.24 8.52
N ILE A 411 4.84 18.43 8.03
CA ILE A 411 6.24 18.83 7.81
C ILE A 411 6.88 19.51 9.03
N GLU A 412 6.12 19.77 10.10
CA GLU A 412 6.67 20.29 11.36
C GLU A 412 7.71 19.30 11.91
N GLY A 413 8.80 19.81 12.42
CA GLY A 413 9.83 18.97 13.03
C GLY A 413 10.80 18.28 12.06
N VAL A 414 10.62 18.33 10.74
CA VAL A 414 11.59 17.77 9.79
C VAL A 414 12.99 18.35 9.98
N ALA A 415 13.07 19.62 10.33
CA ALA A 415 14.35 20.29 10.58
C ALA A 415 15.14 19.66 11.74
N THR A 416 14.48 19.02 12.69
CA THR A 416 15.08 18.33 13.85
C THR A 416 15.10 16.80 13.69
N SER A 417 14.38 16.27 12.71
CA SER A 417 14.30 14.83 12.43
C SER A 417 15.69 14.20 12.27
N SER A 418 15.88 13.04 12.89
CA SER A 418 17.14 12.30 12.82
C SER A 418 17.34 11.57 11.49
N PHE A 419 16.28 11.43 10.68
CA PHE A 419 16.32 10.88 9.32
C PHE A 419 15.93 11.89 8.26
N GLN A 420 15.70 13.16 8.63
CA GLN A 420 15.26 14.21 7.71
C GLN A 420 14.01 13.80 6.93
N SER A 421 12.98 13.33 7.65
CA SER A 421 11.72 12.88 7.07
C SER A 421 10.54 13.43 7.88
N PRO A 422 9.42 13.78 7.24
CA PRO A 422 8.15 14.05 7.93
C PRO A 422 7.70 12.88 8.80
N TYR A 423 7.80 11.67 8.26
CA TYR A 423 7.48 10.42 8.92
C TYR A 423 8.59 9.93 9.86
N GLY A 424 8.21 9.22 10.93
CA GLY A 424 9.14 8.47 11.79
C GLY A 424 9.72 9.27 12.96
N ASN A 425 9.05 10.36 13.39
CA ASN A 425 9.55 11.25 14.44
C ASN A 425 8.87 11.05 15.80
N LYS A 426 7.74 10.34 15.87
CA LYS A 426 6.96 10.09 17.09
C LYS A 426 6.46 8.66 17.14
N LYS A 427 6.21 8.15 18.35
CA LYS A 427 5.76 6.76 18.55
C LYS A 427 4.46 6.43 17.80
N SER A 428 3.57 7.40 17.67
CA SER A 428 2.30 7.25 16.95
C SER A 428 2.45 7.09 15.43
N ASP A 429 3.64 7.33 14.87
CA ASP A 429 3.90 7.08 13.45
C ASP A 429 4.09 5.59 13.15
N PHE A 430 4.17 4.73 14.17
CA PHE A 430 4.50 3.31 14.05
C PHE A 430 3.36 2.43 14.55
N GLY A 431 3.14 1.32 13.86
CA GLY A 431 2.08 0.38 14.15
C GLY A 431 1.77 -0.50 12.94
N TRP A 432 0.60 -1.05 12.92
CA TRP A 432 0.13 -1.92 11.84
C TRP A 432 0.01 -1.13 10.52
N GLY A 433 0.70 -1.57 9.46
CA GLY A 433 0.65 -0.92 8.15
C GLY A 433 1.19 0.52 8.10
N CYS A 434 2.01 0.90 9.06
CA CYS A 434 2.43 2.29 9.26
C CYS A 434 3.16 2.91 8.06
N LEU A 435 3.89 2.10 7.28
CA LEU A 435 4.59 2.60 6.09
C LEU A 435 3.62 2.99 4.97
N ALA A 436 2.50 2.30 4.86
CA ALA A 436 1.47 2.67 3.89
C ALA A 436 0.71 3.93 4.36
N GLU A 437 0.15 3.88 5.57
CA GLU A 437 -0.72 4.93 6.07
C GLU A 437 0.05 6.22 6.39
N PHE A 438 1.06 6.14 7.27
CA PHE A 438 1.73 7.34 7.78
C PHE A 438 2.99 7.76 6.99
N ASN A 439 3.44 6.96 6.01
CA ASN A 439 4.52 7.37 5.11
C ASN A 439 4.00 7.61 3.69
N CYS A 440 3.49 6.57 2.97
CA CYS A 440 3.08 6.70 1.58
C CYS A 440 1.86 7.61 1.41
N CYS A 441 0.77 7.41 2.18
CA CYS A 441 -0.42 8.26 2.09
C CYS A 441 -0.17 9.70 2.56
N GLN A 442 0.69 9.90 3.57
CA GLN A 442 1.13 11.26 3.95
C GLN A 442 1.88 11.92 2.79
N ALA A 443 2.82 11.21 2.15
CA ALA A 443 3.56 11.73 1.00
C ALA A 443 2.63 12.04 -0.18
N LEU A 444 1.65 11.20 -0.43
CA LEU A 444 0.64 11.42 -1.47
C LEU A 444 -0.17 12.71 -1.19
N ALA A 445 -0.60 12.93 0.05
CA ALA A 445 -1.29 14.16 0.44
C ALA A 445 -0.42 15.42 0.21
N LEU A 446 0.88 15.34 0.49
CA LEU A 446 1.83 16.42 0.21
C LEU A 446 1.94 16.72 -1.30
N LEU A 447 1.96 15.69 -2.15
CA LEU A 447 1.98 15.85 -3.61
C LEU A 447 0.65 16.39 -4.16
N TYR A 448 -0.47 15.93 -3.60
CA TYR A 448 -1.79 16.48 -3.91
C TYR A 448 -1.88 17.96 -3.59
N ALA A 449 -1.37 18.37 -2.43
CA ALA A 449 -1.37 19.78 -2.04
C ALA A 449 -0.60 20.66 -3.03
N ASP A 450 0.59 20.24 -3.47
CA ASP A 450 1.34 20.98 -4.48
C ASP A 450 0.59 21.06 -5.81
N GLN A 451 -0.02 19.97 -6.28
CA GLN A 451 -0.83 19.95 -7.51
C GLN A 451 -2.03 20.89 -7.42
N MET A 452 -2.79 20.83 -6.32
CA MET A 452 -4.03 21.62 -6.17
C MET A 452 -3.77 23.11 -5.93
N LEU A 453 -2.63 23.44 -5.32
CA LEU A 453 -2.25 24.82 -5.00
C LEU A 453 -1.32 25.46 -6.03
N GLY A 454 -0.86 24.70 -7.04
CA GLY A 454 0.12 25.17 -8.03
C GLY A 454 1.44 25.57 -7.38
N THR A 455 1.92 24.82 -6.38
CA THR A 455 3.18 25.09 -5.66
C THR A 455 4.12 23.88 -5.79
N GLU A 456 5.39 24.08 -5.40
CA GLU A 456 6.38 23.01 -5.25
C GLU A 456 6.89 22.92 -3.79
N LYS A 457 6.09 23.43 -2.86
CA LYS A 457 6.48 23.56 -1.45
C LYS A 457 6.69 22.21 -0.79
N TYR A 458 5.82 21.24 -1.08
CA TYR A 458 5.69 19.99 -0.33
C TYR A 458 6.40 18.81 -0.99
N ARG A 459 6.67 18.83 -2.30
CA ARG A 459 7.31 17.72 -3.06
C ARG A 459 8.60 17.23 -2.41
N ARG A 460 9.48 18.14 -1.96
CA ARG A 460 10.73 17.77 -1.28
C ARG A 460 10.51 16.91 -0.03
N TYR A 461 9.42 17.10 0.67
CA TYR A 461 9.08 16.34 1.89
C TYR A 461 8.49 14.97 1.54
N ALA A 462 7.74 14.86 0.47
CA ALA A 462 7.32 13.58 -0.08
C ALA A 462 8.55 12.74 -0.49
N LEU A 463 9.53 13.33 -1.17
CA LEU A 463 10.80 12.67 -1.50
C LEU A 463 11.58 12.21 -0.25
N GLN A 464 11.53 12.95 0.85
CA GLN A 464 12.13 12.56 2.12
C GLN A 464 11.42 11.36 2.76
N ASN A 465 10.11 11.20 2.56
CA ASN A 465 9.37 10.00 2.93
C ASN A 465 9.79 8.80 2.07
N ALA A 466 10.02 8.98 0.76
CA ALA A 466 10.59 7.93 -0.10
C ALA A 466 12.00 7.52 0.37
N ASP A 467 12.84 8.47 0.73
CA ASP A 467 14.17 8.18 1.28
C ASP A 467 14.09 7.34 2.57
N TYR A 468 13.13 7.64 3.45
CA TYR A 468 12.90 6.84 4.66
C TYR A 468 12.43 5.42 4.29
N LEU A 469 11.46 5.30 3.41
CA LEU A 469 10.91 4.03 2.94
C LEU A 469 11.98 3.11 2.36
N PHE A 470 12.91 3.68 1.60
CA PHE A 470 13.95 2.95 0.86
C PHE A 470 15.29 2.81 1.62
N GLY A 471 15.33 3.03 2.93
CA GLY A 471 16.47 2.64 3.76
C GLY A 471 17.15 3.76 4.56
N ARG A 472 16.79 5.03 4.39
CA ARG A 472 17.26 6.11 5.28
C ARG A 472 16.43 6.13 6.57
N ASN A 473 16.40 5.00 7.26
CA ASN A 473 15.60 4.72 8.45
C ASN A 473 16.40 3.97 9.51
N ALA A 474 15.80 3.70 10.67
CA ALA A 474 16.46 3.09 11.82
C ALA A 474 16.93 1.65 11.56
N THR A 475 16.18 0.86 10.80
CA THR A 475 16.47 -0.54 10.50
C THR A 475 17.41 -0.72 9.32
N GLY A 476 17.52 0.30 8.44
CA GLY A 476 18.26 0.24 7.19
C GLY A 476 17.64 -0.69 6.15
N TYR A 477 16.40 -1.11 6.30
CA TYR A 477 15.67 -1.84 5.27
C TYR A 477 15.11 -0.88 4.21
N CYS A 478 15.26 -1.26 2.94
CA CYS A 478 14.32 -0.90 1.90
C CYS A 478 13.07 -1.77 2.13
N TYR A 479 11.95 -1.19 2.54
CA TYR A 479 10.77 -1.95 2.95
C TYR A 479 9.92 -2.49 1.79
N VAL A 480 10.46 -2.47 0.57
CA VAL A 480 9.84 -3.04 -0.63
C VAL A 480 10.66 -4.24 -1.09
N THR A 481 10.01 -5.40 -1.23
CA THR A 481 10.67 -6.65 -1.64
C THR A 481 11.32 -6.53 -3.02
N GLY A 482 12.51 -7.12 -3.17
CA GLY A 482 13.23 -7.17 -4.45
C GLY A 482 13.99 -5.88 -4.82
N PHE A 483 13.99 -4.85 -3.96
CA PHE A 483 14.65 -3.57 -4.22
C PHE A 483 15.61 -3.18 -3.10
N GLY A 484 16.69 -2.48 -3.46
CA GLY A 484 17.74 -2.11 -2.52
C GLY A 484 18.67 -3.26 -2.14
N ASP A 485 19.67 -2.97 -1.31
CA ASP A 485 20.67 -3.97 -0.86
C ASP A 485 20.16 -4.80 0.31
N LYS A 486 19.20 -4.27 1.07
CA LYS A 486 18.59 -4.92 2.22
C LYS A 486 17.08 -4.73 2.18
N SER A 487 16.38 -5.73 1.66
CA SER A 487 14.92 -5.76 1.58
C SER A 487 14.33 -6.98 2.31
N PRO A 488 13.01 -7.01 2.58
CA PRO A 488 12.35 -8.17 3.14
C PRO A 488 12.53 -9.39 2.24
N MET A 489 12.95 -10.51 2.83
CA MET A 489 13.12 -11.79 2.15
C MET A 489 12.08 -12.82 2.55
N HIS A 490 11.47 -12.67 3.74
CA HIS A 490 10.48 -13.58 4.29
C HIS A 490 9.19 -12.85 4.70
N PRO A 491 8.50 -12.16 3.76
CA PRO A 491 7.25 -11.47 4.08
C PRO A 491 6.19 -12.49 4.51
N HIS A 492 5.27 -12.08 5.38
CA HIS A 492 4.09 -12.88 5.70
C HIS A 492 3.14 -12.89 4.49
N HIS A 493 3.48 -13.71 3.51
CA HIS A 493 2.76 -13.85 2.25
C HIS A 493 2.78 -15.31 1.80
N ARG A 494 1.62 -15.96 1.85
CA ARG A 494 1.50 -17.42 1.61
C ARG A 494 2.09 -17.88 0.28
N PRO A 495 1.81 -17.23 -0.88
CA PRO A 495 2.41 -17.64 -2.14
C PRO A 495 3.93 -17.62 -2.15
N SER A 496 4.56 -16.55 -1.62
CA SER A 496 6.03 -16.41 -1.60
C SER A 496 6.72 -17.44 -0.70
N GLU A 497 6.02 -17.98 0.29
CA GLU A 497 6.58 -19.01 1.19
C GLU A 497 6.31 -20.44 0.67
N ALA A 498 5.31 -20.60 -0.22
CA ALA A 498 4.87 -21.91 -0.69
C ALA A 498 5.33 -22.26 -2.11
N ASP A 499 5.86 -21.32 -2.88
CA ASP A 499 6.23 -21.50 -4.29
C ASP A 499 7.61 -22.16 -4.49
N ALA A 500 8.37 -22.38 -3.41
CA ALA A 500 9.73 -22.90 -3.41
C ALA A 500 10.77 -21.99 -4.12
N ILE A 501 10.46 -20.71 -4.29
CA ILE A 501 11.37 -19.69 -4.82
C ILE A 501 11.97 -18.92 -3.65
N GLU A 502 13.29 -18.79 -3.61
CA GLU A 502 13.99 -18.12 -2.50
C GLU A 502 13.60 -16.63 -2.37
N LYS A 503 13.40 -15.96 -3.52
CA LYS A 503 13.05 -14.53 -3.54
C LYS A 503 11.54 -14.35 -3.51
N PRO A 504 11.00 -13.51 -2.62
CA PRO A 504 9.57 -13.20 -2.63
C PRO A 504 9.18 -12.41 -3.89
N PHE A 505 7.89 -12.31 -4.16
CA PHE A 505 7.38 -11.46 -5.25
C PHE A 505 7.94 -10.05 -5.11
N PRO A 506 8.49 -9.46 -6.19
CA PRO A 506 9.03 -8.10 -6.13
C PRO A 506 7.91 -7.06 -6.05
N GLY A 507 8.21 -5.93 -5.39
CA GLY A 507 7.28 -4.79 -5.32
C GLY A 507 6.26 -4.85 -4.18
N MET A 508 6.37 -5.78 -3.24
CA MET A 508 5.51 -5.82 -2.05
C MET A 508 6.00 -4.85 -0.97
N LEU A 509 5.11 -3.97 -0.51
CA LEU A 509 5.35 -3.14 0.67
C LEU A 509 4.96 -3.91 1.92
N VAL A 510 5.90 -4.11 2.83
CA VAL A 510 5.61 -4.69 4.14
C VAL A 510 5.08 -3.65 5.12
N GLY A 511 4.34 -4.09 6.15
CA GLY A 511 3.71 -3.19 7.13
C GLY A 511 4.65 -2.23 7.83
N GLY A 512 5.89 -2.67 8.11
CA GLY A 512 6.93 -1.86 8.73
C GLY A 512 7.00 -1.97 10.25
N PRO A 513 7.80 -1.13 10.91
CA PRO A 513 8.04 -1.22 12.35
C PRO A 513 6.76 -1.09 13.17
N ASN A 514 6.50 -2.09 14.01
CA ASN A 514 5.32 -2.15 14.87
C ASN A 514 5.69 -2.42 16.34
N PRO A 515 5.71 -1.39 17.21
CA PRO A 515 6.05 -1.56 18.62
C PRO A 515 4.99 -2.34 19.41
N GLY A 516 3.82 -2.60 18.83
CA GLY A 516 2.78 -3.47 19.40
C GLY A 516 3.16 -4.94 19.40
N GLN A 517 3.94 -5.40 18.42
CA GLN A 517 4.49 -6.77 18.33
C GLN A 517 3.43 -7.82 18.65
N GLN A 518 2.23 -7.73 18.05
CA GLN A 518 1.06 -8.55 18.38
C GLN A 518 1.30 -10.04 18.10
N ASP A 519 2.20 -10.36 17.17
CA ASP A 519 2.62 -11.70 16.74
C ASP A 519 3.82 -12.26 17.50
N ARG A 520 4.29 -11.58 18.55
CA ARG A 520 5.50 -11.97 19.29
C ARG A 520 5.52 -13.42 19.79
N LYS A 521 4.34 -13.98 20.07
CA LYS A 521 4.18 -15.36 20.53
C LYS A 521 4.23 -16.39 19.39
N ASP A 522 4.04 -15.92 18.15
CA ASP A 522 3.87 -16.77 16.96
C ASP A 522 5.13 -16.85 16.10
N LEU A 523 6.21 -16.15 16.49
CA LEU A 523 7.43 -15.99 15.68
C LEU A 523 8.31 -17.26 15.57
N ASN A 524 8.00 -18.37 16.28
CA ASN A 524 8.67 -19.67 16.15
C ASN A 524 10.22 -19.61 16.18
N GLY A 525 10.76 -18.81 17.09
CA GLY A 525 12.22 -18.67 17.27
C GLY A 525 12.83 -17.43 16.64
N ALA A 526 12.14 -16.72 15.74
CA ALA A 526 12.50 -15.36 15.38
C ALA A 526 12.16 -14.39 16.52
N ALA A 527 12.76 -13.21 16.54
CA ALA A 527 12.50 -12.22 17.56
C ALA A 527 12.64 -10.81 17.03
N TYR A 528 11.82 -9.90 17.53
CA TYR A 528 12.01 -8.47 17.28
C TYR A 528 13.35 -8.01 17.86
N PRO A 529 14.17 -7.28 17.08
CA PRO A 529 15.49 -6.85 17.53
C PRO A 529 15.41 -5.76 18.61
N SER A 530 14.28 -5.06 18.71
CA SER A 530 14.10 -3.92 19.61
C SER A 530 12.63 -3.72 19.97
N ASN A 531 12.37 -3.07 21.12
CA ASN A 531 11.05 -2.53 21.50
C ASN A 531 10.92 -1.04 21.17
N ILE A 532 11.96 -0.43 20.60
CA ILE A 532 11.95 0.97 20.16
C ILE A 532 11.09 1.07 18.91
N ALA A 533 10.22 2.08 18.85
CA ALA A 533 9.15 2.11 17.84
C ALA A 533 9.67 2.01 16.39
N ASP A 534 10.70 2.79 16.03
CA ASP A 534 11.30 2.81 14.70
C ASP A 534 12.25 1.62 14.40
N GLU A 535 12.49 0.75 15.39
CA GLU A 535 13.36 -0.43 15.30
C GLU A 535 12.57 -1.76 15.43
N SER A 536 11.28 -1.71 15.75
CA SER A 536 10.43 -2.89 16.01
C SER A 536 9.96 -3.55 14.70
N TYR A 537 10.89 -4.08 13.91
CA TYR A 537 10.65 -4.80 12.66
C TYR A 537 11.44 -6.10 12.62
N VAL A 538 10.83 -7.18 12.17
CA VAL A 538 11.48 -8.48 11.97
C VAL A 538 11.10 -9.06 10.61
N ASP A 539 12.11 -9.40 9.80
CA ASP A 539 11.93 -10.09 8.53
C ASP A 539 11.79 -11.59 8.78
N ALA A 540 10.56 -12.01 9.04
CA ALA A 540 10.20 -13.41 9.29
C ALA A 540 8.77 -13.66 8.80
N MET A 541 8.54 -14.79 8.13
CA MET A 541 7.22 -15.15 7.56
C MET A 541 6.11 -15.26 8.62
N GLN A 542 6.46 -15.53 9.88
CA GLN A 542 5.50 -15.58 10.98
C GLN A 542 5.05 -14.18 11.43
N SER A 543 5.80 -13.13 11.08
CA SER A 543 5.47 -11.77 11.52
C SER A 543 4.39 -11.14 10.66
N TYR A 544 3.12 -11.38 11.03
CA TYR A 544 1.99 -10.69 10.45
C TYR A 544 1.85 -9.25 10.96
N ALA A 545 2.42 -8.92 12.12
CA ALA A 545 2.29 -7.57 12.70
C ALA A 545 3.25 -6.53 12.09
N SER A 546 4.41 -6.94 11.54
CA SER A 546 5.38 -6.01 10.97
C SER A 546 5.82 -6.35 9.54
N ASN A 547 5.67 -7.60 9.11
CA ASN A 547 6.21 -8.11 7.84
C ASN A 547 5.14 -8.66 6.88
N GLU A 548 3.86 -8.47 7.17
CA GLU A 548 2.77 -8.79 6.24
C GLU A 548 2.74 -7.77 5.10
N ILE A 549 2.10 -8.15 4.01
CA ILE A 549 1.75 -7.29 2.89
C ILE A 549 0.22 -7.17 2.80
N ALA A 550 -0.29 -6.09 2.19
CA ALA A 550 -1.72 -5.97 1.92
C ALA A 550 -1.98 -5.11 0.68
N ILE A 551 -3.14 -5.30 0.04
CA ILE A 551 -3.49 -4.56 -1.18
C ILE A 551 -3.59 -3.05 -0.94
N ASN A 552 -4.14 -2.61 0.18
CA ASN A 552 -4.22 -1.19 0.53
C ASN A 552 -2.83 -0.58 0.77
N TRP A 553 -1.90 -1.34 1.33
CA TRP A 553 -0.52 -0.87 1.51
C TRP A 553 0.19 -0.73 0.17
N ASN A 554 0.03 -1.72 -0.70
CA ASN A 554 0.58 -1.66 -2.05
C ASN A 554 -0.09 -0.60 -2.93
N ALA A 555 -1.40 -0.37 -2.79
CA ALA A 555 -2.10 0.71 -3.48
C ALA A 555 -1.53 2.09 -3.09
N SER A 556 -1.25 2.29 -1.80
CA SER A 556 -0.60 3.50 -1.29
C SER A 556 0.80 3.69 -1.87
N LEU A 557 1.58 2.61 -1.97
CA LEU A 557 2.91 2.62 -2.59
C LEU A 557 2.83 2.95 -4.08
N VAL A 558 1.95 2.28 -4.83
CA VAL A 558 1.74 2.51 -6.27
C VAL A 558 1.35 3.97 -6.52
N ALA A 559 0.33 4.46 -5.81
CA ALA A 559 -0.15 5.82 -5.93
C ALA A 559 0.99 6.84 -5.71
N PHE A 560 1.77 6.65 -4.65
CA PHE A 560 2.88 7.52 -4.29
C PHE A 560 4.02 7.47 -5.32
N LEU A 561 4.50 6.29 -5.68
CA LEU A 561 5.67 6.15 -6.55
C LEU A 561 5.37 6.50 -8.02
N CYS A 562 4.19 6.12 -8.53
CA CYS A 562 3.76 6.53 -9.86
C CYS A 562 3.61 8.05 -9.97
N TRP A 563 3.13 8.72 -8.92
CA TRP A 563 3.10 10.18 -8.88
C TRP A 563 4.51 10.79 -8.94
N LEU A 564 5.45 10.27 -8.16
CA LEU A 564 6.84 10.75 -8.19
C LEU A 564 7.47 10.57 -9.56
N ASP A 565 7.36 9.36 -10.15
CA ASP A 565 7.94 9.08 -11.46
C ASP A 565 7.30 9.89 -12.59
N ALA A 566 6.01 10.20 -12.49
CA ALA A 566 5.29 11.07 -13.43
C ALA A 566 5.74 12.53 -13.37
N THR A 567 6.45 12.95 -12.33
CA THR A 567 6.89 14.34 -12.11
C THR A 567 8.41 14.51 -12.20
N ASP A 568 9.17 13.44 -12.37
CA ASP A 568 10.60 13.42 -12.66
C ASP A 568 10.84 13.53 -14.17
#